data_d4e3dd6f3fb5c9515b8de619da93b0ab
#
_entry.id   d4e3dd6f3fb5c9515b8de619da93b0ab
#
_cell.length_a   1.000
_cell.length_b   1.000
_cell.length_c   1.000
_cell.angle_alpha   90.00
_cell.angle_beta   90.00
_cell.angle_gamma   90.00
#
_symmetry.space_group_name_H-M   'P 1'
#
loop_
_entity.id
_entity.type
_entity.pdbx_description
1 polymer ?
#
loop_
_entity_poly.entity_id
_entity_poly.type
_entity_poly.pdbx_seq_one_letter_code
_entity_poly.pdbx_strand_id
1 'polypeptide(L)'
;MDNHYVPNLTFGPMVCQSLRDYGITAPIDVHLMVKPVDAIVPQFAKAGASIITFHPEASDHVDRTLQLIKENGCKAGLVLNPATPLHYLDHVMDKLDVILLMSVNPGFGGQSFIPSTLDKLRQVKQRINDSGYDIRLEVDGGVKVDNIAEIAAAGADMFVAGSAIFSQPDYKAVIDQMRAELATVK
;
A
#
# COMPACT_ATOMS: atom_id res chain seq x y z
N MET A 1 -6.73 -6.35 8.95
CA MET A 1 -8.18 -6.39 8.68
C MET A 1 -8.90 -6.70 9.98
N ASP A 2 -10.06 -6.08 10.24
CA ASP A 2 -10.73 -6.05 11.55
C ASP A 2 -12.17 -6.60 11.54
N ASN A 3 -12.61 -7.17 10.41
CA ASN A 3 -13.99 -7.62 10.20
C ASN A 3 -15.05 -6.52 10.41
N HIS A 4 -14.63 -5.25 10.25
CA HIS A 4 -15.50 -4.08 10.32
C HIS A 4 -15.33 -3.19 9.08
N TYR A 5 -14.10 -2.71 8.82
CA TYR A 5 -13.81 -1.95 7.61
C TYR A 5 -13.90 -2.85 6.34
N VAL A 6 -13.42 -4.08 6.43
CA VAL A 6 -13.54 -5.13 5.40
C VAL A 6 -14.10 -6.41 6.01
N PRO A 7 -14.82 -7.24 5.24
CA PRO A 7 -15.46 -8.45 5.76
C PRO A 7 -14.46 -9.61 5.91
N ASN A 8 -13.36 -9.38 6.58
CA ASN A 8 -12.33 -10.37 6.87
C ASN A 8 -11.53 -9.96 8.09
N LEU A 9 -11.05 -10.96 8.85
CA LEU A 9 -10.22 -10.77 10.02
C LEU A 9 -8.84 -11.39 9.79
N THR A 10 -7.78 -10.66 10.10
CA THR A 10 -6.41 -11.16 9.98
C THR A 10 -5.64 -10.99 11.29
N PHE A 11 -4.39 -10.57 11.24
CA PHE A 11 -3.49 -10.46 12.38
C PHE A 11 -3.28 -8.99 12.80
N GLY A 12 -2.71 -8.81 13.98
CA GLY A 12 -2.43 -7.51 14.57
C GLY A 12 -0.93 -7.22 14.73
N PRO A 13 -0.57 -6.22 15.54
CA PRO A 13 0.81 -5.77 15.75
C PRO A 13 1.78 -6.87 16.19
N MET A 14 1.28 -7.93 16.86
CA MET A 14 2.10 -9.05 17.32
C MET A 14 2.86 -9.75 16.19
N VAL A 15 2.31 -9.82 14.98
CA VAL A 15 3.00 -10.43 13.84
C VAL A 15 4.17 -9.55 13.38
N CYS A 16 3.98 -8.24 13.34
CA CYS A 16 5.05 -7.29 13.05
C CYS A 16 6.19 -7.41 14.08
N GLN A 17 5.84 -7.47 15.37
CA GLN A 17 6.81 -7.69 16.46
C GLN A 17 7.55 -9.02 16.28
N SER A 18 6.85 -10.11 16.00
CA SER A 18 7.47 -11.42 15.81
C SER A 18 8.48 -11.45 14.65
N LEU A 19 8.20 -10.72 13.57
CA LEU A 19 9.15 -10.57 12.46
C LEU A 19 10.42 -9.83 12.92
N ARG A 20 10.29 -8.78 13.71
CA ARG A 20 11.44 -8.04 14.28
C ARG A 20 12.23 -8.90 15.25
N ASP A 21 11.56 -9.61 16.15
CA ASP A 21 12.19 -10.51 17.12
C ASP A 21 12.95 -11.65 16.43
N TYR A 22 12.44 -12.12 15.28
CA TYR A 22 13.14 -13.10 14.43
C TYR A 22 14.37 -12.53 13.72
N GLY A 23 14.56 -11.20 13.71
CA GLY A 23 15.72 -10.54 13.11
C GLY A 23 15.48 -9.99 11.70
N ILE A 24 14.24 -9.86 11.24
CA ILE A 24 13.93 -9.21 9.96
C ILE A 24 14.26 -7.72 10.05
N THR A 25 15.21 -7.27 9.21
CA THR A 25 15.65 -5.86 9.11
C THR A 25 15.03 -5.11 7.93
N ALA A 26 14.47 -5.84 6.97
CA ALA A 26 13.79 -5.24 5.82
C ALA A 26 12.65 -4.31 6.27
N PRO A 27 12.33 -3.25 5.50
CA PRO A 27 11.16 -2.43 5.79
C PRO A 27 9.90 -3.30 5.89
N ILE A 28 9.09 -3.04 6.94
CA ILE A 28 7.78 -3.65 7.10
C ILE A 28 6.75 -2.58 6.73
N ASP A 29 6.04 -2.81 5.64
CA ASP A 29 4.94 -2.01 5.18
C ASP A 29 3.63 -2.55 5.75
N VAL A 30 2.90 -1.70 6.44
CA VAL A 30 1.66 -2.06 7.15
C VAL A 30 0.49 -1.32 6.51
N HIS A 31 -0.28 -2.03 5.72
CA HIS A 31 -1.54 -1.54 5.18
C HIS A 31 -2.69 -1.84 6.15
N LEU A 32 -3.28 -0.81 6.75
CA LEU A 32 -4.35 -0.91 7.74
C LEU A 32 -5.73 -0.86 7.09
N MET A 33 -6.39 -1.99 7.03
CA MET A 33 -7.81 -2.12 6.66
C MET A 33 -8.63 -2.28 7.96
N VAL A 34 -8.64 -1.24 8.78
CA VAL A 34 -9.29 -1.23 10.12
C VAL A 34 -9.96 0.12 10.37
N LYS A 35 -11.07 0.11 11.12
CA LYS A 35 -11.81 1.33 11.48
C LYS A 35 -12.34 1.25 12.92
N PRO A 36 -12.10 2.27 13.77
CA PRO A 36 -11.26 3.45 13.54
C PRO A 36 -9.76 3.11 13.54
N VAL A 37 -8.95 3.88 12.78
CA VAL A 37 -7.53 3.53 12.57
C VAL A 37 -6.59 4.12 13.62
N ASP A 38 -6.86 5.30 14.18
CA ASP A 38 -5.91 6.06 15.00
C ASP A 38 -5.39 5.26 16.21
N ALA A 39 -6.26 4.49 16.86
CA ALA A 39 -5.89 3.76 18.08
C ALA A 39 -4.86 2.64 17.88
N ILE A 40 -4.76 2.09 16.66
CA ILE A 40 -3.87 0.97 16.37
C ILE A 40 -2.53 1.42 15.76
N VAL A 41 -2.44 2.63 15.22
CA VAL A 41 -1.22 3.19 14.62
C VAL A 41 -0.02 3.13 15.56
N PRO A 42 -0.08 3.64 16.83
CA PRO A 42 1.07 3.58 17.72
C PRO A 42 1.50 2.15 18.07
N GLN A 43 0.57 1.19 18.05
CA GLN A 43 0.85 -0.21 18.36
C GLN A 43 1.68 -0.87 17.24
N PHE A 44 1.34 -0.62 15.97
CA PHE A 44 2.12 -1.11 14.84
C PHE A 44 3.48 -0.42 14.73
N ALA A 45 3.55 0.89 14.98
CA ALA A 45 4.81 1.62 15.02
C ALA A 45 5.75 1.04 16.08
N LYS A 46 5.25 0.84 17.32
CA LYS A 46 6.00 0.22 18.42
C LYS A 46 6.44 -1.21 18.07
N ALA A 47 5.63 -1.96 17.35
CA ALA A 47 5.95 -3.31 16.87
C ALA A 47 6.99 -3.35 15.75
N GLY A 48 7.45 -2.20 15.25
CA GLY A 48 8.52 -2.10 14.28
C GLY A 48 8.07 -1.90 12.82
N ALA A 49 6.86 -1.41 12.58
CA ALA A 49 6.46 -0.97 11.25
C ALA A 49 7.40 0.12 10.74
N SER A 50 7.70 0.11 9.44
CA SER A 50 8.50 1.12 8.76
C SER A 50 7.64 2.13 8.01
N ILE A 51 6.55 1.62 7.44
CA ILE A 51 5.55 2.37 6.68
C ILE A 51 4.19 1.98 7.25
N ILE A 52 3.29 2.93 7.41
CA ILE A 52 1.89 2.67 7.77
C ILE A 52 1.00 3.41 6.78
N THR A 53 0.14 2.68 6.12
CA THR A 53 -0.85 3.22 5.19
C THR A 53 -2.26 2.92 5.68
N PHE A 54 -3.19 3.86 5.48
CA PHE A 54 -4.58 3.72 5.90
C PHE A 54 -5.54 4.34 4.88
N HIS A 55 -6.79 3.92 4.93
CA HIS A 55 -7.85 4.45 4.07
C HIS A 55 -8.46 5.72 4.64
N PRO A 56 -8.74 6.75 3.83
CA PRO A 56 -9.36 7.98 4.34
C PRO A 56 -10.72 7.72 4.99
N GLU A 57 -11.45 6.70 4.53
CA GLU A 57 -12.74 6.30 5.09
C GLU A 57 -12.64 5.70 6.50
N ALA A 58 -11.43 5.37 6.95
CA ALA A 58 -11.15 4.80 8.28
C ALA A 58 -10.81 5.86 9.34
N SER A 59 -10.65 7.12 8.94
CA SER A 59 -10.31 8.25 9.81
C SER A 59 -11.30 9.40 9.64
N ASP A 60 -11.70 10.01 10.75
CA ASP A 60 -12.51 11.24 10.73
C ASP A 60 -11.65 12.48 10.42
N HIS A 61 -10.33 12.41 10.61
CA HIS A 61 -9.37 13.50 10.42
C HIS A 61 -8.09 13.01 9.76
N VAL A 62 -8.10 12.87 8.45
CA VAL A 62 -7.01 12.29 7.64
C VAL A 62 -5.66 12.98 7.92
N ASP A 63 -5.63 14.31 7.95
CA ASP A 63 -4.42 15.07 8.23
C ASP A 63 -3.81 14.71 9.60
N ARG A 64 -4.64 14.62 10.64
CA ARG A 64 -4.22 14.24 12.00
C ARG A 64 -3.68 12.81 12.03
N THR A 65 -4.30 11.88 11.32
CA THR A 65 -3.84 10.49 11.28
C THR A 65 -2.49 10.36 10.58
N LEU A 66 -2.25 11.09 9.49
CA LEU A 66 -0.94 11.16 8.83
C LEU A 66 0.13 11.71 9.78
N GLN A 67 -0.18 12.78 10.51
CA GLN A 67 0.71 13.34 11.51
C GLN A 67 1.01 12.34 12.62
N LEU A 68 -0.01 11.64 13.15
CA LEU A 68 0.15 10.59 14.17
C LEU A 68 1.12 9.50 13.72
N ILE A 69 1.05 9.05 12.46
CA ILE A 69 1.98 8.05 11.92
C ILE A 69 3.42 8.60 11.93
N LYS A 70 3.62 9.83 11.45
CA LYS A 70 4.96 10.47 11.43
C LYS A 70 5.52 10.72 12.83
N GLU A 71 4.71 11.14 13.77
CA GLU A 71 5.11 11.33 15.17
C GLU A 71 5.55 10.02 15.85
N ASN A 72 5.05 8.88 15.37
CA ASN A 72 5.50 7.57 15.82
C ASN A 72 6.70 7.02 15.02
N GLY A 73 7.35 7.84 14.18
CA GLY A 73 8.58 7.49 13.48
C GLY A 73 8.41 6.63 12.22
N CYS A 74 7.19 6.46 11.73
CA CYS A 74 6.91 5.71 10.51
C CYS A 74 6.72 6.65 9.30
N LYS A 75 7.00 6.14 8.10
CA LYS A 75 6.53 6.76 6.87
C LYS A 75 5.02 6.64 6.78
N ALA A 76 4.36 7.73 6.34
CA ALA A 76 2.91 7.81 6.31
C ALA A 76 2.37 7.70 4.88
N GLY A 77 1.29 6.93 4.70
CA GLY A 77 0.64 6.82 3.41
C GLY A 77 -0.87 6.78 3.47
N LEU A 78 -1.49 7.17 2.35
CA LEU A 78 -2.93 7.15 2.16
C LEU A 78 -3.32 6.13 1.10
N VAL A 79 -4.32 5.32 1.41
CA VAL A 79 -4.81 4.24 0.53
C VAL A 79 -6.13 4.64 -0.10
N LEU A 80 -6.22 4.58 -1.42
CA LEU A 80 -7.44 4.89 -2.14
C LEU A 80 -8.05 3.61 -2.75
N ASN A 81 -9.28 3.28 -2.36
CA ASN A 81 -10.05 2.20 -2.96
C ASN A 81 -10.33 2.48 -4.45
N PRO A 82 -10.75 1.50 -5.24
CA PRO A 82 -11.05 1.72 -6.66
C PRO A 82 -11.99 2.91 -6.89
N ALA A 83 -13.03 3.07 -6.08
CA ALA A 83 -14.01 4.16 -6.19
C ALA A 83 -13.67 5.42 -5.36
N THR A 84 -12.66 5.40 -4.49
CA THR A 84 -12.28 6.57 -3.68
C THR A 84 -11.71 7.66 -4.58
N PRO A 85 -12.28 8.89 -4.56
CA PRO A 85 -11.83 9.96 -5.44
C PRO A 85 -10.48 10.55 -5.02
N LEU A 86 -9.75 11.13 -5.98
CA LEU A 86 -8.40 11.67 -5.78
C LEU A 86 -8.35 12.98 -5.00
N HIS A 87 -9.48 13.63 -4.75
CA HIS A 87 -9.50 14.88 -3.98
C HIS A 87 -9.06 14.72 -2.52
N TYR A 88 -9.06 13.49 -1.98
CA TYR A 88 -8.46 13.22 -0.66
C TYR A 88 -6.97 13.57 -0.58
N LEU A 89 -6.29 13.69 -1.72
CA LEU A 89 -4.88 14.07 -1.79
C LEU A 89 -4.66 15.58 -1.77
N ASP A 90 -5.66 16.40 -2.11
CA ASP A 90 -5.51 17.83 -2.45
C ASP A 90 -4.85 18.69 -1.35
N HIS A 91 -4.99 18.31 -0.08
CA HIS A 91 -4.48 19.10 1.06
C HIS A 91 -3.56 18.32 2.00
N VAL A 92 -3.00 17.17 1.54
CA VAL A 92 -2.16 16.29 2.39
C VAL A 92 -0.88 15.81 1.70
N MET A 93 -0.63 16.19 0.45
CA MET A 93 0.52 15.74 -0.33
C MET A 93 1.85 15.97 0.39
N ASP A 94 2.01 17.06 1.10
CA ASP A 94 3.20 17.43 1.88
C ASP A 94 3.51 16.48 3.05
N LYS A 95 2.53 15.67 3.46
CA LYS A 95 2.64 14.71 4.57
C LYS A 95 2.78 13.27 4.11
N LEU A 96 2.62 13.01 2.80
CA LEU A 96 2.64 11.66 2.26
C LEU A 96 4.05 11.24 1.87
N ASP A 97 4.42 10.04 2.28
CA ASP A 97 5.59 9.31 1.79
C ASP A 97 5.18 8.24 0.77
N VAL A 98 3.92 7.75 0.87
CA VAL A 98 3.35 6.72 -0.01
C VAL A 98 1.90 7.06 -0.35
N ILE A 99 1.52 6.86 -1.60
CA ILE A 99 0.12 6.77 -2.03
C ILE A 99 -0.10 5.36 -2.55
N LEU A 100 -1.00 4.62 -1.91
CA LEU A 100 -1.36 3.26 -2.34
C LEU A 100 -2.71 3.28 -3.07
N LEU A 101 -2.74 2.75 -4.28
CA LEU A 101 -3.98 2.52 -5.01
C LEU A 101 -4.38 1.05 -4.94
N MET A 102 -5.60 0.80 -4.46
CA MET A 102 -6.21 -0.52 -4.57
C MET A 102 -6.66 -0.78 -5.99
N SER A 103 -6.19 -1.85 -6.56
CA SER A 103 -6.61 -2.35 -7.88
C SER A 103 -7.57 -3.54 -7.79
N VAL A 104 -8.05 -3.82 -6.59
CA VAL A 104 -9.15 -4.75 -6.25
C VAL A 104 -9.96 -4.15 -5.10
N ASN A 105 -11.15 -4.67 -4.82
CA ASN A 105 -11.84 -4.31 -3.58
C ASN A 105 -11.13 -4.98 -2.39
N PRO A 106 -10.73 -4.23 -1.35
CA PRO A 106 -9.96 -4.78 -0.24
C PRO A 106 -10.75 -5.81 0.57
N GLY A 107 -10.03 -6.78 1.16
CA GLY A 107 -10.60 -7.80 2.05
C GLY A 107 -10.15 -9.23 1.73
N PHE A 108 -9.88 -9.57 0.46
CA PHE A 108 -9.48 -10.91 0.06
C PHE A 108 -8.38 -10.87 -1.02
N GLY A 109 -7.44 -11.81 -0.93
CA GLY A 109 -6.42 -12.00 -1.97
C GLY A 109 -6.94 -12.76 -3.20
N GLY A 110 -6.13 -12.80 -4.26
CA GLY A 110 -6.41 -13.60 -5.46
C GLY A 110 -7.44 -13.01 -6.43
N GLN A 111 -7.85 -11.76 -6.25
CA GLN A 111 -8.78 -11.07 -7.15
C GLN A 111 -8.10 -10.62 -8.44
N SER A 112 -8.90 -10.42 -9.49
CA SER A 112 -8.43 -9.86 -10.76
C SER A 112 -8.21 -8.36 -10.66
N PHE A 113 -7.15 -7.87 -11.28
CA PHE A 113 -6.84 -6.45 -11.41
C PHE A 113 -7.98 -5.68 -12.09
N ILE A 114 -8.38 -4.55 -11.53
CA ILE A 114 -9.41 -3.66 -12.09
C ILE A 114 -8.75 -2.72 -13.11
N PRO A 115 -9.03 -2.84 -14.43
CA PRO A 115 -8.29 -2.12 -15.48
C PRO A 115 -8.37 -0.59 -15.37
N SER A 116 -9.47 -0.03 -14.85
CA SER A 116 -9.61 1.42 -14.65
C SER A 116 -8.60 2.01 -13.66
N THR A 117 -7.93 1.17 -12.85
CA THR A 117 -6.86 1.60 -11.95
C THR A 117 -5.65 2.14 -12.72
N LEU A 118 -5.40 1.70 -13.95
CA LEU A 118 -4.30 2.23 -14.78
C LEU A 118 -4.45 3.72 -15.03
N ASP A 119 -5.65 4.19 -15.33
CA ASP A 119 -5.90 5.64 -15.52
C ASP A 119 -5.75 6.40 -14.19
N LYS A 120 -6.20 5.80 -13.11
CA LYS A 120 -6.04 6.39 -11.77
C LYS A 120 -4.56 6.49 -11.37
N LEU A 121 -3.74 5.47 -11.69
CA LEU A 121 -2.28 5.50 -11.50
C LEU A 121 -1.65 6.68 -12.27
N ARG A 122 -1.97 6.85 -13.55
CA ARG A 122 -1.46 7.97 -14.37
C ARG A 122 -1.81 9.32 -13.77
N GLN A 123 -3.06 9.50 -13.32
CA GLN A 123 -3.51 10.74 -12.69
C GLN A 123 -2.78 11.01 -11.37
N VAL A 124 -2.58 9.99 -10.52
CA VAL A 124 -1.85 10.15 -9.26
C VAL A 124 -0.36 10.43 -9.53
N LYS A 125 0.26 9.72 -10.49
CA LYS A 125 1.66 9.97 -10.86
C LYS A 125 1.86 11.42 -11.35
N GLN A 126 0.93 11.93 -12.15
CA GLN A 126 0.97 13.35 -12.58
C GLN A 126 0.90 14.29 -11.37
N ARG A 127 -0.03 14.06 -10.43
CA ARG A 127 -0.13 14.86 -9.21
C ARG A 127 1.15 14.82 -8.36
N ILE A 128 1.78 13.65 -8.23
CA ILE A 128 3.07 13.52 -7.53
C ILE A 128 4.13 14.37 -8.21
N ASN A 129 4.27 14.26 -9.54
CA ASN A 129 5.24 15.02 -10.31
C ASN A 129 5.01 16.54 -10.17
N ASP A 130 3.76 16.99 -10.24
CA ASP A 130 3.38 18.40 -10.14
C ASP A 130 3.60 18.96 -8.72
N SER A 131 3.51 18.11 -7.69
CA SER A 131 3.68 18.52 -6.30
C SER A 131 5.14 18.80 -5.92
N GLY A 132 6.09 18.18 -6.61
CA GLY A 132 7.52 18.23 -6.29
C GLY A 132 7.93 17.46 -5.02
N TYR A 133 7.01 16.72 -4.39
CA TYR A 133 7.32 15.88 -3.23
C TYR A 133 7.83 14.50 -3.65
N ASP A 134 8.70 13.89 -2.82
CA ASP A 134 9.21 12.53 -3.02
C ASP A 134 8.22 11.51 -2.43
N ILE A 135 7.19 11.19 -3.21
CA ILE A 135 6.10 10.28 -2.83
C ILE A 135 6.18 9.03 -3.70
N ARG A 136 6.20 7.85 -3.07
CA ARG A 136 6.13 6.57 -3.79
C ARG A 136 4.68 6.28 -4.18
N LEU A 137 4.50 5.74 -5.38
CA LEU A 137 3.19 5.31 -5.86
C LEU A 137 3.10 3.79 -5.84
N GLU A 138 2.31 3.29 -4.91
CA GLU A 138 2.13 1.87 -4.65
C GLU A 138 0.81 1.36 -5.23
N VAL A 139 0.79 0.09 -5.60
CA VAL A 139 -0.40 -0.62 -6.09
C VAL A 139 -0.56 -1.96 -5.38
N ASP A 140 -1.78 -2.28 -4.94
CA ASP A 140 -2.15 -3.56 -4.35
C ASP A 140 -3.41 -4.13 -4.99
N GLY A 141 -3.28 -5.37 -5.49
CA GLY A 141 -4.38 -6.18 -5.99
C GLY A 141 -4.20 -6.67 -7.42
N GLY A 142 -4.12 -7.99 -7.58
CA GLY A 142 -4.07 -8.63 -8.89
C GLY A 142 -2.80 -8.39 -9.69
N VAL A 143 -1.72 -7.93 -9.05
CA VAL A 143 -0.39 -7.74 -9.68
C VAL A 143 0.23 -9.11 -9.96
N LYS A 144 0.68 -9.32 -11.19
CA LYS A 144 1.27 -10.58 -11.70
C LYS A 144 2.42 -10.27 -12.66
N VAL A 145 3.16 -11.30 -13.05
CA VAL A 145 4.24 -11.20 -14.04
C VAL A 145 3.76 -10.60 -15.36
N ASP A 146 2.56 -10.98 -15.81
CA ASP A 146 2.02 -10.61 -17.12
C ASP A 146 1.44 -9.20 -17.20
N ASN A 147 1.27 -8.50 -16.07
CA ASN A 147 0.71 -7.13 -16.05
C ASN A 147 1.58 -6.11 -15.33
N ILE A 148 2.61 -6.51 -14.59
CA ILE A 148 3.43 -5.62 -13.76
C ILE A 148 4.13 -4.52 -14.59
N ALA A 149 4.57 -4.84 -15.81
CA ALA A 149 5.20 -3.86 -16.71
C ALA A 149 4.21 -2.75 -17.12
N GLU A 150 2.97 -3.11 -17.47
CA GLU A 150 1.91 -2.14 -17.81
C GLU A 150 1.56 -1.25 -16.60
N ILE A 151 1.47 -1.84 -15.41
CA ILE A 151 1.19 -1.12 -14.16
C ILE A 151 2.33 -0.14 -13.85
N ALA A 152 3.59 -0.55 -14.03
CA ALA A 152 4.75 0.33 -13.87
C ALA A 152 4.76 1.47 -14.89
N ALA A 153 4.45 1.17 -16.16
CA ALA A 153 4.32 2.18 -17.22
C ALA A 153 3.19 3.19 -16.94
N ALA A 154 2.16 2.81 -16.18
CA ALA A 154 1.12 3.72 -15.70
C ALA A 154 1.59 4.61 -14.53
N GLY A 155 2.79 4.38 -13.98
CA GLY A 155 3.43 5.25 -12.99
C GLY A 155 3.68 4.64 -11.62
N ALA A 156 3.24 3.40 -11.35
CA ALA A 156 3.55 2.72 -10.10
C ALA A 156 5.05 2.42 -9.97
N ASP A 157 5.59 2.57 -8.77
CA ASP A 157 6.99 2.28 -8.44
C ASP A 157 7.16 1.41 -7.18
N MET A 158 6.03 1.02 -6.53
CA MET A 158 5.94 0.00 -5.50
C MET A 158 4.80 -0.97 -5.85
N PHE A 159 5.00 -2.28 -5.58
CA PHE A 159 4.06 -3.32 -6.01
C PHE A 159 3.85 -4.33 -4.89
N VAL A 160 2.58 -4.59 -4.55
CA VAL A 160 2.19 -5.65 -3.62
C VAL A 160 1.70 -6.85 -4.42
N ALA A 161 2.37 -7.98 -4.25
CA ALA A 161 2.02 -9.24 -4.90
C ALA A 161 1.96 -10.36 -3.86
N GLY A 162 0.76 -10.79 -3.50
CA GLY A 162 0.52 -11.88 -2.55
C GLY A 162 0.39 -13.22 -3.26
N SER A 163 -0.83 -13.56 -3.70
CA SER A 163 -1.12 -14.86 -4.33
C SER A 163 -0.26 -15.16 -5.55
N ALA A 164 0.11 -14.15 -6.34
CA ALA A 164 0.97 -14.34 -7.51
C ALA A 164 2.35 -14.93 -7.16
N ILE A 165 2.86 -14.66 -5.96
CA ILE A 165 4.14 -15.18 -5.47
C ILE A 165 3.88 -16.44 -4.61
N PHE A 166 3.05 -16.32 -3.59
CA PHE A 166 2.93 -17.38 -2.55
C PHE A 166 2.15 -18.63 -3.00
N SER A 167 1.45 -18.60 -4.15
CA SER A 167 0.85 -19.79 -4.76
C SER A 167 1.82 -20.56 -5.66
N GLN A 168 3.06 -20.11 -5.81
CA GLN A 168 4.05 -20.74 -6.66
C GLN A 168 5.03 -21.58 -5.84
N PRO A 169 5.58 -22.66 -6.41
CA PRO A 169 6.55 -23.52 -5.70
C PRO A 169 7.91 -22.84 -5.50
N ASP A 170 8.29 -21.88 -6.35
CA ASP A 170 9.55 -21.14 -6.28
C ASP A 170 9.27 -19.63 -6.28
N TYR A 171 9.27 -19.03 -5.09
CA TYR A 171 9.02 -17.59 -4.90
C TYR A 171 10.09 -16.73 -5.54
N LYS A 172 11.36 -17.17 -5.49
CA LYS A 172 12.47 -16.42 -6.07
C LYS A 172 12.33 -16.32 -7.59
N ALA A 173 12.01 -17.40 -8.24
CA ALA A 173 11.83 -17.42 -9.70
C ALA A 173 10.73 -16.44 -10.15
N VAL A 174 9.61 -16.40 -9.45
CA VAL A 174 8.53 -15.45 -9.76
C VAL A 174 8.96 -14.00 -9.54
N ILE A 175 9.64 -13.72 -8.43
CA ILE A 175 10.15 -12.37 -8.13
C ILE A 175 11.16 -11.94 -9.20
N ASP A 176 12.04 -12.82 -9.64
CA ASP A 176 13.03 -12.54 -10.68
C ASP A 176 12.34 -12.26 -12.04
N GLN A 177 11.28 -13.00 -12.38
CA GLN A 177 10.45 -12.72 -13.56
C GLN A 177 9.78 -11.35 -13.48
N MET A 178 9.14 -11.01 -12.33
CA MET A 178 8.55 -9.69 -12.12
C MET A 178 9.59 -8.57 -12.29
N ARG A 179 10.79 -8.75 -11.74
CA ARG A 179 11.89 -7.78 -11.89
C ARG A 179 12.37 -7.65 -13.33
N ALA A 180 12.41 -8.76 -14.07
CA ALA A 180 12.77 -8.75 -15.48
C ALA A 180 11.75 -7.95 -16.31
N GLU A 181 10.44 -8.12 -16.06
CA GLU A 181 9.39 -7.33 -16.71
C GLU A 181 9.51 -5.83 -16.36
N LEU A 182 9.75 -5.51 -15.10
CA LEU A 182 9.96 -4.11 -14.66
C LEU A 182 11.18 -3.46 -15.34
N ALA A 183 12.24 -4.22 -15.62
CA ALA A 183 13.43 -3.72 -16.31
C ALA A 183 13.17 -3.33 -17.78
N THR A 184 12.06 -3.76 -18.36
CA THR A 184 11.65 -3.38 -19.74
C THR A 184 11.00 -2.01 -19.80
N VAL A 185 10.52 -1.49 -18.66
CA VAL A 185 9.84 -0.19 -18.57
C VAL A 185 10.90 0.91 -18.47
N LYS A 186 10.83 1.88 -19.37
CA LYS A 186 11.74 3.04 -19.44
C LYS A 186 11.19 4.23 -18.68
#